data_c311b59572694ed9e673eb71abc96848
#
_entry.id   c311b59572694ed9e673eb71abc96848
#
_cell.length_a   1.000
_cell.length_b   1.000
_cell.length_c   1.000
_cell.angle_alpha   90.00
_cell.angle_beta   90.00
_cell.angle_gamma   90.00
#
_symmetry.space_group_name_H-M   'P 1'
#
loop_
_entity.id
_entity.type
_entity.pdbx_description
1 polymer ?
#
loop_
_entity_poly.entity_id
_entity_poly.type
_entity_poly.pdbx_seq_one_letter_code
_entity_poly.pdbx_strand_id
1 'polypeptide(L)'
;MGFWGRSPICKKNTSEKLHECISNYVGKTIYDGSIIFTTVRNPFSRAVSMFKHRSWNSVKTFSNFCHKVIENEYPDEKARWHSSTLTEHITDNNQLKVDFVIKIENFQEDFNTLCDKIGIPKQELPHANKSKHKHYTEYYDEETKQIVAEKYATDIEYFNYEFGK
;
A
#
# COMPACT_ATOMS: atom_id res chain seq x y z
N MET A 1 8.77 16.47 -2.19
CA MET A 1 9.80 15.73 -1.42
C MET A 1 9.05 14.78 -0.49
N GLY A 2 8.98 13.49 -0.84
CA GLY A 2 8.30 12.51 -0.04
C GLY A 2 9.08 12.21 1.23
N PHE A 3 8.57 12.65 2.36
CA PHE A 3 9.07 12.24 3.66
C PHE A 3 8.62 10.79 3.97
N TRP A 4 9.26 9.81 3.37
CA TRP A 4 9.35 8.48 3.89
C TRP A 4 10.66 8.35 4.68
N GLY A 5 10.81 9.25 5.66
CA GLY A 5 11.85 9.16 6.64
C GLY A 5 11.44 8.14 7.70
N ARG A 6 12.26 7.11 7.87
CA ARG A 6 12.15 6.19 9.00
C ARG A 6 12.07 6.99 10.29
N SER A 7 10.89 7.07 10.89
CA SER A 7 10.82 7.48 12.28
C SER A 7 11.50 6.39 13.12
N PRO A 8 12.53 6.71 13.89
CA PRO A 8 13.18 5.74 14.78
C PRO A 8 12.24 5.23 15.89
N ILE A 9 11.05 5.78 15.98
CA ILE A 9 10.11 5.59 17.08
C ILE A 9 9.13 4.44 16.81
N CYS A 10 8.87 4.08 15.54
CA CYS A 10 7.86 3.08 15.19
C CYS A 10 8.49 1.72 14.86
N LYS A 11 8.83 0.94 15.89
CA LYS A 11 9.47 -0.38 15.73
C LYS A 11 8.50 -1.57 15.72
N LYS A 12 7.20 -1.40 15.87
CA LYS A 12 6.23 -2.51 15.86
C LYS A 12 4.88 -2.09 15.26
N ASN A 13 4.48 -2.82 14.25
CA ASN A 13 3.38 -2.55 13.33
C ASN A 13 2.02 -3.03 13.85
N THR A 14 1.37 -2.23 14.64
CA THR A 14 -0.10 -2.30 14.78
C THR A 14 -0.65 -0.93 14.44
N SER A 15 -1.87 -0.86 13.91
CA SER A 15 -2.54 0.40 13.58
C SER A 15 -2.56 1.36 14.79
N GLU A 16 -2.80 0.85 16.00
CA GLU A 16 -2.73 1.63 17.24
C GLU A 16 -1.35 2.27 17.43
N LYS A 17 -0.27 1.54 17.18
CA LYS A 17 1.09 2.08 17.31
C LYS A 17 1.42 3.11 16.26
N LEU A 18 0.88 2.99 15.04
CA LEU A 18 1.04 4.01 14.02
C LEU A 18 0.35 5.30 14.45
N HIS A 19 -0.87 5.23 14.96
CA HIS A 19 -1.61 6.37 15.48
C HIS A 19 -0.89 7.01 16.67
N GLU A 20 -0.42 6.22 17.63
CA GLU A 20 0.39 6.68 18.75
C GLU A 20 1.67 7.35 18.30
N CYS A 21 2.40 6.78 17.33
CA CYS A 21 3.60 7.38 16.77
C CYS A 21 3.33 8.72 16.09
N ILE A 22 2.27 8.82 15.30
CA ILE A 22 1.91 10.06 14.61
C ILE A 22 1.48 11.12 15.62
N SER A 23 0.62 10.79 16.57
CA SER A 23 0.15 11.72 17.61
C SER A 23 1.30 12.24 18.49
N ASN A 24 2.26 11.39 18.83
CA ASN A 24 3.46 11.78 19.57
C ASN A 24 4.40 12.67 18.78
N TYR A 25 4.47 12.47 17.45
CA TYR A 25 5.34 13.25 16.57
C TYR A 25 4.79 14.66 16.28
N VAL A 26 3.50 14.76 15.98
CA VAL A 26 2.85 16.04 15.61
C VAL A 26 2.17 16.74 16.79
N GLY A 27 2.09 16.07 17.93
CA GLY A 27 1.34 16.54 19.10
C GLY A 27 -0.14 16.14 19.03
N LYS A 28 -0.68 15.69 20.16
CA LYS A 28 -2.03 15.12 20.26
C LYS A 28 -3.12 16.07 19.73
N THR A 29 -3.03 17.35 20.05
CA THR A 29 -4.03 18.35 19.62
C THR A 29 -4.05 18.52 18.09
N ILE A 30 -2.88 18.52 17.45
CA ILE A 30 -2.78 18.60 15.99
C ILE A 30 -3.32 17.31 15.37
N TYR A 31 -2.97 16.17 15.96
CA TYR A 31 -3.43 14.86 15.49
C TYR A 31 -4.95 14.74 15.56
N ASP A 32 -5.57 15.09 16.72
CA ASP A 32 -7.01 15.01 16.94
C ASP A 32 -7.82 15.91 15.97
N GLY A 33 -7.19 16.97 15.45
CA GLY A 33 -7.80 17.86 14.44
C GLY A 33 -7.44 17.54 12.99
N SER A 34 -6.67 16.48 12.75
CA SER A 34 -6.16 16.11 11.42
C SER A 34 -7.04 15.07 10.74
N ILE A 35 -7.09 15.12 9.41
CA ILE A 35 -7.62 14.03 8.59
C ILE A 35 -6.47 13.08 8.23
N ILE A 36 -6.63 11.83 8.59
CA ILE A 36 -5.67 10.77 8.27
C ILE A 36 -6.12 10.06 7.00
N PHE A 37 -5.28 10.04 6.00
CA PHE A 37 -5.57 9.31 4.77
C PHE A 37 -4.42 8.38 4.38
N THR A 38 -4.75 7.38 3.60
CA THR A 38 -3.79 6.45 3.03
C THR A 38 -4.05 6.20 1.56
N THR A 39 -3.05 5.66 0.88
CA THR A 39 -3.20 5.18 -0.49
C THR A 39 -3.18 3.66 -0.52
N VAL A 40 -4.10 3.07 -1.26
CA VAL A 40 -4.18 1.63 -1.50
C VAL A 40 -4.04 1.35 -2.99
N ARG A 41 -3.67 0.14 -3.34
CA ARG A 41 -3.47 -0.27 -4.71
C ARG A 41 -3.95 -1.71 -4.90
N ASN A 42 -4.48 -2.00 -6.09
CA ASN A 42 -4.85 -3.36 -6.47
C ASN A 42 -3.67 -4.32 -6.18
N PRO A 43 -3.87 -5.36 -5.34
CA PRO A 43 -2.79 -6.25 -4.88
C PRO A 43 -2.01 -6.91 -6.02
N PHE A 44 -2.68 -7.25 -7.11
CA PHE A 44 -2.02 -7.82 -8.29
C PHE A 44 -1.10 -6.81 -8.97
N SER A 45 -1.56 -5.58 -9.15
CA SER A 45 -0.74 -4.48 -9.69
C SER A 45 0.40 -4.10 -8.72
N ARG A 46 0.15 -4.15 -7.42
CA ARG A 46 1.14 -3.90 -6.35
C ARG A 46 2.26 -4.93 -6.39
N ALA A 47 1.94 -6.22 -6.51
CA ALA A 47 2.93 -7.30 -6.57
C ALA A 47 3.90 -7.12 -7.75
N VAL A 48 3.40 -6.78 -8.95
CA VAL A 48 4.25 -6.47 -10.11
C VAL A 48 5.11 -5.23 -9.86
N SER A 49 4.54 -4.19 -9.26
CA SER A 49 5.29 -2.98 -8.90
C SER A 49 6.42 -3.27 -7.90
N MET A 50 6.17 -4.12 -6.91
CA MET A 50 7.20 -4.57 -5.97
C MET A 50 8.30 -5.36 -6.68
N PHE A 51 7.94 -6.32 -7.52
CA PHE A 51 8.90 -7.10 -8.31
C PHE A 51 9.83 -6.22 -9.16
N LYS A 52 9.31 -5.14 -9.75
CA LYS A 52 10.09 -4.19 -10.55
C LYS A 52 10.95 -3.22 -9.73
N HIS A 53 10.77 -3.19 -8.42
CA HIS A 53 11.58 -2.33 -7.57
C HIS A 53 13.01 -2.87 -7.45
N ARG A 54 14.00 -1.97 -7.44
CA ARG A 54 15.43 -2.29 -7.41
C ARG A 54 15.88 -3.21 -6.27
N SER A 55 15.14 -3.24 -5.17
CA SER A 55 15.44 -4.11 -4.01
C SER A 55 15.38 -5.61 -4.34
N TRP A 56 14.73 -6.00 -5.43
CA TRP A 56 14.50 -7.38 -5.84
C TRP A 56 15.32 -7.82 -7.06
N ASN A 57 16.38 -7.10 -7.41
CA ASN A 57 17.20 -7.39 -8.59
C ASN A 57 17.82 -8.81 -8.61
N SER A 58 17.93 -9.46 -7.45
CA SER A 58 18.39 -10.86 -7.36
C SER A 58 17.32 -11.89 -7.78
N VAL A 59 16.04 -11.48 -7.84
CA VAL A 59 14.93 -12.34 -8.23
C VAL A 59 14.59 -12.07 -9.69
N LYS A 60 14.95 -12.98 -10.58
CA LYS A 60 14.94 -12.74 -12.05
C LYS A 60 13.56 -12.88 -12.70
N THR A 61 12.66 -13.69 -12.14
CA THR A 61 11.34 -13.95 -12.70
C THR A 61 10.24 -13.59 -11.72
N PHE A 62 9.06 -13.20 -12.24
CA PHE A 62 7.92 -12.86 -11.41
C PHE A 62 7.41 -14.08 -10.63
N SER A 63 7.42 -15.27 -11.24
CA SER A 63 7.07 -16.52 -10.56
C SER A 63 7.97 -16.76 -9.33
N ASN A 64 9.31 -16.68 -9.49
CA ASN A 64 10.22 -16.78 -8.36
C ASN A 64 10.00 -15.70 -7.29
N PHE A 65 9.55 -14.52 -7.69
CA PHE A 65 9.20 -13.46 -6.74
C PHE A 65 7.95 -13.83 -5.94
N CYS A 66 6.91 -14.34 -6.58
CA CYS A 66 5.70 -14.78 -5.89
C CYS A 66 6.01 -15.87 -4.87
N HIS A 67 6.73 -16.93 -5.26
CA HIS A 67 7.08 -18.01 -4.33
C HIS A 67 8.01 -17.57 -3.20
N LYS A 68 9.04 -16.78 -3.47
CA LYS A 68 10.04 -16.45 -2.45
C LYS A 68 9.64 -15.30 -1.54
N VAL A 69 8.88 -14.35 -2.05
CA VAL A 69 8.63 -13.08 -1.35
C VAL A 69 7.19 -12.98 -0.88
N ILE A 70 6.24 -13.39 -1.71
CA ILE A 70 4.81 -13.25 -1.39
C ILE A 70 4.33 -14.43 -0.56
N GLU A 71 4.58 -15.66 -1.03
CA GLU A 71 4.11 -16.88 -0.38
C GLU A 71 4.92 -17.21 0.89
N ASN A 72 6.25 -17.21 0.81
CA ASN A 72 7.12 -17.76 1.85
C ASN A 72 7.65 -16.72 2.85
N GLU A 73 7.15 -15.51 2.86
CA GLU A 73 7.57 -14.45 3.77
C GLU A 73 9.09 -14.33 3.87
N TYR A 74 9.68 -13.57 2.99
CA TYR A 74 11.12 -13.35 2.96
C TYR A 74 11.68 -13.05 4.36
N PRO A 75 12.81 -13.66 4.78
CA PRO A 75 13.32 -13.57 6.16
C PRO A 75 13.72 -12.15 6.60
N ASP A 76 13.85 -11.22 5.67
CA ASP A 76 14.17 -9.82 5.97
C ASP A 76 12.91 -9.06 6.43
N GLU A 77 12.98 -8.45 7.61
CA GLU A 77 11.90 -7.65 8.21
C GLU A 77 11.38 -6.56 7.26
N LYS A 78 12.27 -5.93 6.50
CA LYS A 78 11.92 -4.92 5.51
C LYS A 78 11.09 -5.51 4.36
N ALA A 79 11.45 -6.69 3.91
CA ALA A 79 10.73 -7.39 2.85
C ALA A 79 9.33 -7.82 3.32
N ARG A 80 9.21 -8.35 4.53
CA ARG A 80 7.92 -8.68 5.15
C ARG A 80 7.01 -7.47 5.25
N TRP A 81 7.54 -6.33 5.66
CA TRP A 81 6.76 -5.10 5.74
C TRP A 81 6.23 -4.66 4.37
N HIS A 82 7.03 -4.79 3.32
CA HIS A 82 6.58 -4.46 1.96
C HIS A 82 5.58 -5.46 1.38
N SER A 83 5.64 -6.73 1.79
CA SER A 83 4.75 -7.80 1.31
C SER A 83 3.54 -8.06 2.21
N SER A 84 3.40 -7.36 3.34
CA SER A 84 2.22 -7.46 4.20
C SER A 84 0.96 -6.88 3.54
N THR A 85 -0.21 -7.25 4.04
CA THR A 85 -1.47 -6.69 3.57
C THR A 85 -1.59 -5.22 3.96
N LEU A 86 -2.31 -4.44 3.18
CA LEU A 86 -2.58 -3.03 3.53
C LEU A 86 -3.54 -2.95 4.71
N THR A 87 -4.51 -3.86 4.77
CA THR A 87 -5.47 -3.98 5.87
C THR A 87 -4.79 -4.14 7.22
N GLU A 88 -3.71 -4.95 7.34
CA GLU A 88 -2.93 -5.06 8.58
C GLU A 88 -2.38 -3.73 9.10
N HIS A 89 -2.14 -2.78 8.22
CA HIS A 89 -1.55 -1.49 8.59
C HIS A 89 -2.58 -0.41 8.94
N ILE A 90 -3.79 -0.53 8.41
CA ILE A 90 -4.78 0.55 8.48
C ILE A 90 -6.10 0.16 9.14
N THR A 91 -6.22 -1.09 9.57
CA THR A 91 -7.39 -1.55 10.34
C THR A 91 -6.99 -2.01 11.74
N ASP A 92 -7.94 -1.94 12.64
CA ASP A 92 -7.88 -2.52 13.97
C ASP A 92 -9.24 -3.12 14.29
N ASN A 93 -9.26 -4.41 14.69
CA ASN A 93 -10.51 -5.16 14.88
C ASN A 93 -11.45 -5.05 13.67
N ASN A 94 -10.92 -5.15 12.45
CA ASN A 94 -11.62 -4.96 11.17
C ASN A 94 -12.24 -3.56 10.96
N GLN A 95 -11.91 -2.59 11.80
CA GLN A 95 -12.33 -1.21 11.62
C GLN A 95 -11.22 -0.36 11.03
N LEU A 96 -11.56 0.40 9.99
CA LEU A 96 -10.64 1.34 9.36
C LEU A 96 -10.20 2.41 10.38
N LYS A 97 -8.90 2.64 10.48
CA LYS A 97 -8.27 3.65 11.35
C LYS A 97 -7.77 4.88 10.59
N VAL A 98 -8.22 5.04 9.37
CA VAL A 98 -7.97 6.23 8.57
C VAL A 98 -9.30 6.84 8.13
N ASP A 99 -9.34 8.15 7.96
CA ASP A 99 -10.55 8.90 7.62
C ASP A 99 -10.87 8.88 6.13
N PHE A 100 -9.86 8.58 5.30
CA PHE A 100 -10.02 8.54 3.85
C PHE A 100 -9.02 7.58 3.20
N VAL A 101 -9.49 6.86 2.17
CA VAL A 101 -8.67 5.94 1.37
C VAL A 101 -8.64 6.43 -0.07
N ILE A 102 -7.45 6.57 -0.63
CA ILE A 102 -7.21 6.90 -2.03
C ILE A 102 -6.81 5.62 -2.76
N LYS A 103 -7.54 5.23 -3.78
CA LYS A 103 -7.13 4.14 -4.69
C LYS A 103 -6.17 4.68 -5.75
N ILE A 104 -5.02 4.06 -5.89
CA ILE A 104 -4.02 4.47 -6.92
C ILE A 104 -4.62 4.43 -8.32
N GLU A 105 -5.55 3.53 -8.56
CA GLU A 105 -6.27 3.37 -9.83
C GLU A 105 -7.13 4.60 -10.18
N ASN A 106 -7.65 5.29 -9.14
CA ASN A 106 -8.48 6.50 -9.28
C ASN A 106 -7.83 7.72 -8.61
N PHE A 107 -6.51 7.78 -8.65
CA PHE A 107 -5.73 8.67 -7.77
C PHE A 107 -6.15 10.14 -7.85
N GLN A 108 -6.36 10.68 -9.05
CA GLN A 108 -6.74 12.08 -9.20
C GLN A 108 -8.15 12.37 -8.69
N GLU A 109 -9.10 11.48 -8.95
CA GLU A 109 -10.50 11.64 -8.52
C GLU A 109 -10.64 11.54 -7.02
N ASP A 110 -10.02 10.52 -6.41
CA ASP A 110 -10.02 10.32 -4.97
C ASP A 110 -9.29 11.47 -4.25
N PHE A 111 -8.19 11.96 -4.83
CA PHE A 111 -7.47 13.13 -4.31
C PHE A 111 -8.31 14.40 -4.38
N ASN A 112 -9.04 14.61 -5.47
CA ASN A 112 -9.96 15.73 -5.58
C ASN A 112 -11.07 15.67 -4.52
N THR A 113 -11.58 14.47 -4.25
CA THR A 113 -12.58 14.24 -3.19
C THR A 113 -11.99 14.53 -1.81
N LEU A 114 -10.73 14.14 -1.57
CA LEU A 114 -10.03 14.49 -0.34
C LEU A 114 -9.86 16.01 -0.21
N CYS A 115 -9.47 16.71 -1.29
CA CYS A 115 -9.36 18.18 -1.29
C CYS A 115 -10.68 18.85 -0.91
N ASP A 116 -11.80 18.40 -1.47
CA ASP A 116 -13.15 18.89 -1.12
C ASP A 116 -13.45 18.65 0.36
N LYS A 117 -13.11 17.47 0.89
CA LYS A 117 -13.34 17.11 2.30
C LYS A 117 -12.56 17.98 3.28
N ILE A 118 -11.33 18.38 2.93
CA ILE A 118 -10.47 19.21 3.80
C ILE A 118 -10.54 20.71 3.46
N GLY A 119 -11.34 21.10 2.47
CA GLY A 119 -11.58 22.51 2.12
C GLY A 119 -10.40 23.20 1.42
N ILE A 120 -9.59 22.47 0.64
CA ILE A 120 -8.49 23.05 -0.13
C ILE A 120 -8.77 23.00 -1.64
N PRO A 121 -8.16 23.90 -2.44
CA PRO A 121 -8.30 23.84 -3.90
C PRO A 121 -7.79 22.53 -4.49
N LYS A 122 -8.53 21.97 -5.46
CA LYS A 122 -8.09 20.82 -6.23
C LYS A 122 -6.82 21.14 -7.01
N GLN A 123 -5.91 20.18 -7.06
CA GLN A 123 -4.64 20.31 -7.75
C GLN A 123 -4.42 19.09 -8.66
N GLU A 124 -3.85 19.32 -9.83
CA GLU A 124 -3.38 18.23 -10.67
C GLU A 124 -2.15 17.58 -10.05
N LEU A 125 -2.23 16.27 -9.88
CA LEU A 125 -1.11 15.50 -9.33
C LEU A 125 -0.10 15.20 -10.45
N PRO A 126 1.20 15.43 -10.21
CA PRO A 126 2.22 15.10 -11.20
C PRO A 126 2.27 13.59 -11.40
N HIS A 127 2.25 13.13 -12.64
CA HIS A 127 2.51 11.75 -13.02
C HIS A 127 3.99 11.40 -12.83
N ALA A 128 4.46 11.39 -11.59
CA ALA A 128 5.80 10.94 -11.25
C ALA A 128 5.87 9.40 -11.26
N ASN A 129 6.98 8.86 -11.76
CA ASN A 129 7.28 7.43 -11.75
C ASN A 129 6.40 6.54 -12.66
N LYS A 130 6.00 7.02 -13.82
CA LYS A 130 5.38 6.17 -14.84
C LYS A 130 6.41 5.13 -15.33
N SER A 131 6.42 3.96 -14.73
CA SER A 131 7.27 2.87 -15.18
C SER A 131 6.79 2.35 -16.54
N LYS A 132 7.71 2.29 -17.50
CA LYS A 132 7.46 1.70 -18.83
C LYS A 132 7.48 0.17 -18.69
N HIS A 133 6.41 -0.44 -18.26
CA HIS A 133 6.26 -1.90 -18.25
C HIS A 133 4.93 -2.29 -18.91
N LYS A 134 4.85 -3.55 -19.31
CA LYS A 134 3.61 -4.16 -19.78
C LYS A 134 2.50 -4.05 -18.75
N HIS A 135 1.25 -4.23 -19.16
CA HIS A 135 0.14 -4.30 -18.22
C HIS A 135 0.40 -5.40 -17.19
N TYR A 136 0.00 -5.18 -15.93
CA TYR A 136 0.36 -6.12 -14.85
C TYR A 136 -0.16 -7.53 -15.09
N THR A 137 -1.30 -7.70 -15.75
CA THR A 137 -1.88 -9.01 -16.07
C THR A 137 -0.99 -9.89 -16.95
N GLU A 138 -0.07 -9.29 -17.73
CA GLU A 138 0.84 -10.03 -18.59
C GLU A 138 2.02 -10.72 -17.84
N TYR A 139 2.14 -10.48 -16.55
CA TYR A 139 3.15 -11.11 -15.69
C TYR A 139 2.66 -12.38 -15.04
N TYR A 140 1.33 -12.58 -15.02
CA TYR A 140 0.67 -13.63 -14.27
C TYR A 140 0.41 -14.88 -15.13
N ASP A 141 0.60 -16.02 -14.50
CA ASP A 141 -0.03 -17.29 -14.83
C ASP A 141 -1.05 -17.67 -13.74
N GLU A 142 -1.73 -18.79 -13.87
CA GLU A 142 -2.77 -19.18 -12.89
C GLU A 142 -2.18 -19.42 -11.49
N GLU A 143 -0.96 -20.00 -11.41
CA GLU A 143 -0.29 -20.29 -10.14
C GLU A 143 0.08 -18.99 -9.39
N THR A 144 0.76 -18.07 -10.03
CA THR A 144 1.15 -16.78 -9.44
C THR A 144 -0.06 -15.91 -9.10
N LYS A 145 -1.13 -16.01 -9.89
CA LYS A 145 -2.40 -15.32 -9.59
C LYS A 145 -3.03 -15.88 -8.32
N GLN A 146 -3.03 -17.21 -8.14
CA GLN A 146 -3.54 -17.82 -6.92
C GLN A 146 -2.71 -17.43 -5.70
N ILE A 147 -1.39 -17.50 -5.76
CA ILE A 147 -0.48 -17.08 -4.67
C ILE A 147 -0.80 -15.66 -4.21
N VAL A 148 -0.92 -14.72 -5.15
CA VAL A 148 -1.20 -13.32 -4.82
C VAL A 148 -2.61 -13.14 -4.30
N ALA A 149 -3.60 -13.86 -4.85
CA ALA A 149 -4.98 -13.81 -4.38
C ALA A 149 -5.12 -14.32 -2.95
N GLU A 150 -4.47 -15.43 -2.61
CA GLU A 150 -4.49 -16.01 -1.27
C GLU A 150 -3.79 -15.10 -0.25
N LYS A 151 -2.59 -14.61 -0.57
CA LYS A 151 -1.83 -13.72 0.33
C LYS A 151 -2.57 -12.44 0.64
N TYR A 152 -3.22 -11.83 -0.34
CA TYR A 152 -3.89 -10.55 -0.21
C TYR A 152 -5.42 -10.66 -0.20
N ALA A 153 -5.97 -11.80 0.18
CA ALA A 153 -7.42 -12.03 0.19
C ALA A 153 -8.17 -10.95 0.98
N THR A 154 -7.66 -10.56 2.15
CA THR A 154 -8.26 -9.50 2.97
C THR A 154 -8.25 -8.13 2.29
N ASP A 155 -7.16 -7.76 1.61
CA ASP A 155 -7.10 -6.49 0.86
C ASP A 155 -8.05 -6.52 -0.34
N ILE A 156 -8.13 -7.66 -1.05
CA ILE A 156 -9.00 -7.86 -2.20
C ILE A 156 -10.46 -7.70 -1.79
N GLU A 157 -10.87 -8.39 -0.74
CA GLU A 157 -12.24 -8.33 -0.21
C GLU A 157 -12.56 -6.94 0.34
N TYR A 158 -11.71 -6.41 1.22
CA TYR A 158 -11.95 -5.15 1.91
C TYR A 158 -12.09 -3.95 0.97
N PHE A 159 -11.24 -3.88 -0.06
CA PHE A 159 -11.22 -2.78 -1.03
C PHE A 159 -11.99 -3.09 -2.32
N ASN A 160 -12.62 -4.28 -2.42
CA ASN A 160 -13.33 -4.72 -3.60
C ASN A 160 -12.48 -4.66 -4.88
N TYR A 161 -11.30 -5.30 -4.83
CA TYR A 161 -10.40 -5.41 -5.96
C TYR A 161 -10.68 -6.66 -6.79
N GLU A 162 -10.45 -6.57 -8.08
CA GLU A 162 -10.54 -7.69 -9.01
C GLU A 162 -9.29 -7.75 -9.90
N PHE A 163 -8.94 -8.97 -10.34
CA PHE A 163 -7.87 -9.14 -11.31
C PHE A 163 -8.29 -8.61 -12.68
N GLY A 164 -7.46 -7.78 -13.30
CA GLY A 164 -7.72 -7.24 -14.63
C GLY A 164 -8.49 -5.91 -14.66
N LYS A 165 -8.94 -5.44 -13.47
CA LYS A 165 -9.63 -4.15 -13.34
C LYS A 165 -8.76 -3.12 -12.66
#